data_41dc43cd56f61d9cce67f718ba44f3f4
#
_entry.id   41dc43cd56f61d9cce67f718ba44f3f4
#
_cell.length_a   1.000
_cell.length_b   1.000
_cell.length_c   1.000
_cell.angle_alpha   90.00
_cell.angle_beta   90.00
_cell.angle_gamma   90.00
#
_symmetry.space_group_name_H-M   'P 1'
#
loop_
_entity.id
_entity.type
_entity.pdbx_description
1 polymer ?
#
loop_
_entity_poly.entity_id
_entity_poly.type
_entity_poly.pdbx_seq_one_letter_code
_entity_poly.pdbx_strand_id
1 'polypeptide(L)' 'MAKGVLYCMTTVVPGLIKIGKTTIENFENRMYSLERNGYSNVVGLKRHFAIASTAG' A
#
# COMPACT_ATOMS: atom_id res chain seq x y z
N MET A 1 -6.70 -6.81 19.55
CA MET A 1 -7.32 -6.22 18.37
C MET A 1 -6.27 -5.81 17.35
N ALA A 2 -6.49 -6.25 16.15
CA ALA A 2 -5.56 -5.90 15.10
C ALA A 2 -5.79 -4.46 14.67
N LYS A 3 -4.71 -3.73 14.49
CA LYS A 3 -4.78 -2.39 13.93
C LYS A 3 -4.49 -2.47 12.45
N GLY A 4 -5.23 -1.71 11.68
CA GLY A 4 -5.07 -1.68 10.25
C GLY A 4 -4.31 -0.47 9.79
N VAL A 5 -3.79 -0.55 8.58
CA VAL A 5 -3.15 0.57 7.91
C VAL A 5 -3.80 0.73 6.56
N LEU A 6 -4.28 1.93 6.30
CA LEU A 6 -4.77 2.30 4.98
C LEU A 6 -3.65 3.01 4.26
N TYR A 7 -3.28 2.53 3.09
CA TYR A 7 -2.15 3.11 2.36
C TYR A 7 -2.55 3.54 0.97
N CYS A 8 -1.84 4.52 0.46
CA CYS A 8 -2.02 5.00 -0.89
C CYS A 8 -0.67 4.99 -1.59
N MET A 9 -0.64 4.43 -2.77
CA MET A 9 0.58 4.35 -3.57
C MET A 9 0.34 4.99 -4.92
N THR A 10 1.35 5.68 -5.41
CA THR A 10 1.29 6.22 -6.77
C THR A 10 1.83 5.19 -7.74
N THR A 11 1.42 5.32 -8.99
CA THR A 11 1.86 4.41 -10.05
C THR A 11 2.61 5.18 -11.12
N VAL A 12 3.18 4.45 -12.07
CA VAL A 12 3.84 5.09 -13.22
C VAL A 12 2.84 5.75 -14.15
N VAL A 13 1.56 5.41 -14.03
CA VAL A 13 0.52 5.99 -14.86
C VAL A 13 -0.03 7.23 -14.17
N PRO A 14 0.09 8.41 -14.78
CA PRO A 14 -0.43 9.64 -14.16
C PRO A 14 -1.91 9.54 -13.87
N GLY A 15 -2.30 9.93 -12.67
CA GLY A 15 -3.69 9.90 -12.26
C GLY A 15 -4.19 8.56 -11.75
N LEU A 16 -3.39 7.52 -11.85
CA LEU A 16 -3.77 6.20 -11.35
C LEU A 16 -3.07 5.95 -10.02
N ILE A 17 -3.84 5.69 -8.98
CA ILE A 17 -3.31 5.40 -7.66
C ILE A 17 -3.86 4.07 -7.17
N LYS A 18 -3.15 3.47 -6.23
CA LYS A 18 -3.61 2.26 -5.57
C LYS A 18 -3.89 2.56 -4.12
N ILE A 19 -5.08 2.19 -3.67
CA ILE A 19 -5.44 2.31 -2.26
C ILE A 19 -5.67 0.91 -1.74
N GLY A 20 -5.07 0.61 -0.60
CA GLY A 20 -5.19 -0.71 -0.03
C GLY A 20 -5.17 -0.68 1.48
N LYS A 21 -5.34 -1.85 2.06
CA LYS A 21 -5.44 -2.02 3.49
C LYS A 21 -4.61 -3.21 3.91
N THR A 22 -3.93 -3.09 5.03
CA THR A 22 -3.14 -4.19 5.56
C THR A 22 -3.03 -4.02 7.08
N THR A 23 -2.38 -4.94 7.75
CA THR A 23 -2.14 -4.81 9.18
C THR A 23 -0.83 -4.08 9.41
N ILE A 24 -0.67 -3.50 10.61
CA ILE A 24 0.57 -2.84 10.97
C ILE A 24 1.73 -3.82 10.91
N GLU A 25 1.50 -5.05 11.36
CA GLU A 25 2.55 -6.06 11.35
C GLU A 25 3.02 -6.41 9.96
N ASN A 26 2.13 -6.40 8.99
CA ASN A 26 2.44 -6.77 7.61
C ASN A 26 2.73 -5.57 6.72
N PHE A 27 2.62 -4.37 7.25
CA PHE A 27 2.73 -3.16 6.44
C PHE A 27 4.04 -3.10 5.64
N GLU A 28 5.17 -3.26 6.30
CA GLU A 28 6.47 -3.17 5.63
C GLU A 28 6.63 -4.26 4.58
N ASN A 29 6.25 -5.48 4.90
CA ASN A 29 6.32 -6.57 3.94
C ASN A 29 5.42 -6.31 2.75
N ARG A 30 4.23 -5.80 2.98
CA ARG A 30 3.29 -5.49 1.92
C ARG A 30 3.82 -4.39 1.01
N MET A 31 4.36 -3.33 1.61
CA MET A 31 4.93 -2.22 0.83
C MET A 31 6.11 -2.70 -0.01
N TYR A 32 6.99 -3.47 0.60
CA TYR A 32 8.14 -3.99 -0.10
C TYR A 32 7.72 -4.85 -1.29
N SER A 33 6.76 -5.73 -1.07
CA SER A 33 6.28 -6.62 -2.12
C SER A 33 5.65 -5.83 -3.27
N LEU A 34 4.83 -4.84 -2.96
CA LEU A 34 4.18 -4.02 -3.98
C LEU A 34 5.17 -3.17 -4.73
N GLU A 35 6.14 -2.59 -4.03
CA GLU A 35 7.15 -1.74 -4.67
C GLU A 35 8.06 -2.56 -5.57
N ARG A 36 8.34 -3.79 -5.20
CA ARG A 36 9.25 -4.64 -5.96
C ARG A 36 8.54 -5.37 -7.10
N ASN A 37 7.40 -5.95 -6.82
CA ASN A 37 6.71 -6.83 -7.77
C ASN A 37 5.54 -6.19 -8.48
N GLY A 38 5.08 -5.05 -7.97
CA GLY A 38 3.90 -4.42 -8.53
C GLY A 38 2.62 -5.12 -8.11
N TYR A 39 1.54 -4.76 -8.75
CA TYR A 39 0.23 -5.33 -8.47
C TYR A 39 -0.56 -5.39 -9.77
N SER A 40 -1.01 -6.59 -10.12
CA SER A 40 -1.92 -6.79 -11.26
C SER A 40 -1.42 -6.09 -12.53
N ASN A 41 -0.21 -6.37 -12.96
CA ASN A 41 0.43 -5.81 -14.15
C ASN A 41 0.83 -4.33 -14.02
N VAL A 42 0.62 -3.73 -12.86
CA VAL A 42 1.07 -2.36 -12.62
C VAL A 42 2.37 -2.41 -11.83
N VAL A 43 3.42 -1.83 -12.39
CA VAL A 43 4.74 -1.79 -11.74
C VAL A 43 5.09 -0.34 -11.42
N GLY A 44 6.18 -0.16 -10.67
CA GLY A 44 6.62 1.18 -10.32
C GLY A 44 5.80 1.84 -9.24
N LEU A 45 5.17 1.05 -8.39
CA LEU A 45 4.39 1.59 -7.28
C LEU A 45 5.32 2.24 -6.26
N LYS A 46 4.92 3.39 -5.78
CA LYS A 46 5.68 4.12 -4.74
C LYS A 46 4.74 4.54 -3.64
N ARG A 47 5.23 4.51 -2.41
CA ARG A 47 4.46 4.94 -1.26
C ARG A 47 4.17 6.43 -1.37
N HIS A 48 2.92 6.79 -1.17
CA HIS A 48 2.54 8.19 -1.12
C HIS A 48 2.24 8.56 0.33
N PHE A 49 1.31 7.87 0.97
CA PHE A 49 1.06 8.06 2.40
C PHE A 49 0.41 6.79 2.95
N ALA A 50 0.42 6.69 4.28
CA ALA A 50 -0.25 5.62 4.98
C ALA A 50 -0.82 6.18 6.27
N ILE A 51 -1.99 5.69 6.64
CA ILE A 51 -2.69 6.13 7.84
C ILE A 51 -2.99 4.91 8.69
N ALA A 52 -2.52 4.93 9.92
CA ALA A 52 -2.86 3.87 10.86
C ALA A 52 -4.30 4.05 11.31
N SER A 53 -5.04 2.95 11.37
CA SER A 53 -6.43 2.97 11.78
C SER A 53 -6.64 1.99 12.92
N THR A 54 -7.41 2.42 13.92
CA THR A 54 -7.80 1.55 15.02
C THR A 54 -9.12 0.84 14.73
N ALA A 55 -9.82 1.25 13.71
CA ALA A 55 -11.05 0.59 13.28
C ALA A 55 -10.63 -0.68 12.54
N GLY A 56 -10.76 -1.74 13.21
CA GLY A 56 -10.24 -3.00 12.76
C GLY A 56 -10.90 -3.64 11.62
#